data_4267bbfa67bbccf227dd97bfb4c182e6
#
_entry.id   4267bbfa67bbccf227dd97bfb4c182e6
#
_cell.length_a   1.000
_cell.length_b   1.000
_cell.length_c   1.000
_cell.angle_alpha   90.00
_cell.angle_beta   90.00
_cell.angle_gamma   90.00
#
_symmetry.space_group_name_H-M   'P 1'
#
loop_
_entity.id
_entity.type
_entity.pdbx_description
1 polymer ?
#
loop_
_entity_poly.entity_id
_entity_poly.type
_entity_poly.pdbx_seq_one_letter_code
_entity_poly.pdbx_strand_id
1 'polypeptide(L)'
;WRLHGDTMIEDLVERMLMDDLSDKHRMELVASLAMNRSKHAFEGMKKVFMESKNEGVKDLAKQFLVKGMVHRWKEHPVRDFLVAQKIIDSKPKPLVQVPGVKKEEGVLKVSNVLKLKGDIKRGKISAARCYSCHQFDQVGVEFGPNLKGWGQGRSIEEIARAIIHPSAGIAHGYESQEVTLEPNWKERKNFWRINGIITSESDPLTIRSAGGLVQNIPSHEIHYIQPVRNSLMLSAHQLGMSEQDVADLVAYLKTY
;
A
#
# COMPACT_ATOMS: atom_id res chain seq x y z
N TRP A 1 -5.21 29.28 -16.60
CA TRP A 1 -6.20 29.00 -17.63
C TRP A 1 -7.51 28.58 -16.97
N ARG A 2 -8.42 29.51 -16.77
CA ARG A 2 -9.78 29.22 -16.31
C ARG A 2 -10.63 29.13 -17.56
N LEU A 3 -11.10 27.93 -17.90
CA LEU A 3 -12.15 27.74 -18.89
C LEU A 3 -13.43 28.36 -18.28
N HIS A 4 -13.80 29.53 -18.77
CA HIS A 4 -14.99 30.23 -18.35
C HIS A 4 -16.08 29.99 -19.40
N GLY A 5 -17.09 29.23 -19.03
CA GLY A 5 -18.31 29.02 -19.80
C GLY A 5 -18.45 27.60 -20.39
N ASP A 6 -19.67 27.14 -20.42
CA ASP A 6 -20.03 25.77 -20.84
C ASP A 6 -19.80 25.56 -22.34
N THR A 7 -20.00 26.59 -23.17
CA THR A 7 -19.77 26.58 -24.62
C THR A 7 -18.29 26.32 -24.96
N MET A 8 -17.34 26.90 -24.20
CA MET A 8 -15.93 26.65 -24.42
C MET A 8 -15.52 25.20 -24.11
N ILE A 9 -16.24 24.53 -23.22
CA ILE A 9 -15.99 23.13 -22.90
C ILE A 9 -16.42 22.22 -24.06
N GLU A 10 -17.56 22.51 -24.67
CA GLU A 10 -18.06 21.79 -25.83
C GLU A 10 -17.08 21.91 -27.00
N ASP A 11 -16.68 23.12 -27.36
CA ASP A 11 -15.68 23.40 -28.40
C ASP A 11 -14.35 22.66 -28.12
N LEU A 12 -13.92 22.68 -26.86
CA LEU A 12 -12.68 22.01 -26.43
C LEU A 12 -12.79 20.49 -26.62
N VAL A 13 -13.92 19.88 -26.26
CA VAL A 13 -14.16 18.45 -26.43
C VAL A 13 -14.23 18.06 -27.90
N GLU A 14 -14.92 18.84 -28.71
CA GLU A 14 -14.97 18.62 -30.17
C GLU A 14 -13.55 18.68 -30.76
N ARG A 15 -12.76 19.66 -30.36
CA ARG A 15 -11.38 19.82 -30.82
C ARG A 15 -10.49 18.62 -30.45
N MET A 16 -10.67 18.04 -29.25
CA MET A 16 -9.93 16.83 -28.83
C MET A 16 -10.27 15.61 -29.66
N LEU A 17 -11.48 15.56 -30.21
CA LEU A 17 -11.96 14.41 -31.00
C LEU A 17 -11.61 14.51 -32.49
N MET A 18 -11.16 15.69 -32.97
CA MET A 18 -10.72 15.87 -34.35
C MET A 18 -9.40 15.16 -34.64
N ASP A 19 -9.22 14.65 -35.85
CA ASP A 19 -8.04 13.88 -36.25
C ASP A 19 -6.80 14.74 -36.60
N ASP A 20 -6.94 16.05 -36.70
CA ASP A 20 -5.89 17.00 -37.13
C ASP A 20 -4.93 17.46 -36.03
N LEU A 21 -5.18 17.09 -34.76
CA LEU A 21 -4.30 17.39 -33.64
C LEU A 21 -3.31 16.24 -33.37
N SER A 22 -2.10 16.62 -32.98
CA SER A 22 -1.15 15.64 -32.45
C SER A 22 -1.64 15.06 -31.11
N ASP A 23 -1.27 13.83 -30.84
CA ASP A 23 -1.63 13.15 -29.57
C ASP A 23 -1.19 13.92 -28.36
N LYS A 24 0.00 14.55 -28.41
CA LYS A 24 0.50 15.41 -27.35
C LYS A 24 -0.46 16.55 -27.04
N HIS A 25 -0.91 17.27 -28.05
CA HIS A 25 -1.85 18.39 -27.86
C HIS A 25 -3.20 17.92 -27.37
N ARG A 26 -3.69 16.76 -27.85
CA ARG A 26 -4.93 16.16 -27.32
C ARG A 26 -4.81 15.87 -25.82
N MET A 27 -3.70 15.26 -25.38
CA MET A 27 -3.48 14.95 -23.96
C MET A 27 -3.39 16.23 -23.10
N GLU A 28 -2.76 17.30 -23.60
CA GLU A 28 -2.72 18.60 -22.92
C GLU A 28 -4.11 19.21 -22.75
N LEU A 29 -4.97 19.09 -23.77
CA LEU A 29 -6.35 19.55 -23.70
C LEU A 29 -7.19 18.72 -22.72
N VAL A 30 -7.01 17.39 -22.69
CA VAL A 30 -7.65 16.50 -21.71
C VAL A 30 -7.23 16.88 -20.28
N ALA A 31 -5.94 17.15 -20.06
CA ALA A 31 -5.46 17.59 -18.76
C ALA A 31 -6.04 18.96 -18.35
N SER A 32 -6.19 19.88 -19.31
CA SER A 32 -6.84 21.18 -19.10
C SER A 32 -8.32 21.04 -18.72
N LEU A 33 -9.07 20.18 -19.45
CA LEU A 33 -10.46 19.87 -19.14
C LEU A 33 -10.60 19.29 -17.71
N ALA A 34 -9.68 18.42 -17.31
CA ALA A 34 -9.67 17.82 -15.99
C ALA A 34 -9.48 18.83 -14.84
N MET A 35 -9.05 20.06 -15.11
CA MET A 35 -8.94 21.10 -14.08
C MET A 35 -10.28 21.79 -13.76
N ASN A 36 -11.29 21.61 -14.59
CA ASN A 36 -12.62 22.17 -14.39
C ASN A 36 -13.52 21.23 -13.57
N ARG A 37 -14.30 21.80 -12.63
CA ARG A 37 -15.17 21.05 -11.71
C ARG A 37 -16.62 20.96 -12.14
N SER A 38 -16.98 21.61 -13.26
CA SER A 38 -18.37 21.68 -13.71
C SER A 38 -18.91 20.32 -14.17
N LYS A 39 -20.22 20.21 -14.20
CA LYS A 39 -20.92 19.08 -14.80
C LYS A 39 -20.54 18.93 -16.27
N HIS A 40 -20.41 20.03 -17.02
CA HIS A 40 -20.05 20.02 -18.44
C HIS A 40 -18.66 19.44 -18.67
N ALA A 41 -17.70 19.75 -17.78
CA ALA A 41 -16.37 19.15 -17.85
C ALA A 41 -16.38 17.62 -17.57
N PHE A 42 -17.20 17.18 -16.64
CA PHE A 42 -17.42 15.75 -16.41
C PHE A 42 -18.05 15.06 -17.63
N GLU A 43 -19.14 15.62 -18.18
CA GLU A 43 -19.79 15.06 -19.39
C GLU A 43 -18.83 15.08 -20.59
N GLY A 44 -18.08 16.17 -20.74
CA GLY A 44 -17.06 16.28 -21.78
C GLY A 44 -15.96 15.21 -21.63
N MET A 45 -15.48 14.97 -20.42
CA MET A 45 -14.48 13.91 -20.16
C MET A 45 -15.03 12.52 -20.48
N LYS A 46 -16.30 12.25 -20.16
CA LYS A 46 -16.99 11.00 -20.55
C LYS A 46 -17.01 10.86 -22.09
N LYS A 47 -17.36 11.93 -22.80
CA LYS A 47 -17.42 11.93 -24.27
C LYS A 47 -16.04 11.63 -24.85
N VAL A 48 -14.97 12.27 -24.35
CA VAL A 48 -13.59 11.98 -24.79
C VAL A 48 -13.22 10.52 -24.53
N PHE A 49 -13.54 9.97 -23.37
CA PHE A 49 -13.27 8.57 -23.06
C PHE A 49 -14.01 7.61 -24.01
N MET A 50 -15.27 7.90 -24.32
CA MET A 50 -16.11 7.02 -25.14
C MET A 50 -15.80 7.11 -26.63
N GLU A 51 -15.48 8.30 -27.14
CA GLU A 51 -15.46 8.57 -28.59
C GLU A 51 -14.04 8.74 -29.16
N SER A 52 -13.01 8.97 -28.34
CA SER A 52 -11.64 9.12 -28.86
C SER A 52 -11.18 7.83 -29.55
N LYS A 53 -10.56 7.96 -30.70
CA LYS A 53 -9.93 6.85 -31.45
C LYS A 53 -8.50 6.54 -30.92
N ASN A 54 -7.93 7.45 -30.15
CA ASN A 54 -6.56 7.31 -29.62
C ASN A 54 -6.61 6.68 -28.22
N GLU A 55 -6.01 5.51 -28.05
CA GLU A 55 -6.01 4.76 -26.79
C GLU A 55 -5.29 5.51 -25.66
N GLY A 56 -4.20 6.24 -25.93
CA GLY A 56 -3.51 7.05 -24.92
C GLY A 56 -4.39 8.17 -24.37
N VAL A 57 -5.19 8.81 -25.26
CA VAL A 57 -6.16 9.85 -24.87
C VAL A 57 -7.30 9.24 -24.05
N LYS A 58 -7.79 8.06 -24.42
CA LYS A 58 -8.81 7.32 -23.64
C LYS A 58 -8.30 6.97 -22.27
N ASP A 59 -7.09 6.42 -22.18
CA ASP A 59 -6.49 6.03 -20.90
C ASP A 59 -6.28 7.25 -19.99
N LEU A 60 -5.86 8.38 -20.53
CA LEU A 60 -5.72 9.61 -19.77
C LEU A 60 -7.07 10.13 -19.27
N ALA A 61 -8.10 10.13 -20.11
CA ALA A 61 -9.46 10.51 -19.74
C ALA A 61 -10.02 9.58 -18.65
N LYS A 62 -9.81 8.26 -18.77
CA LYS A 62 -10.16 7.27 -17.77
C LYS A 62 -9.49 7.56 -16.42
N GLN A 63 -8.18 7.85 -16.41
CA GLN A 63 -7.46 8.19 -15.18
C GLN A 63 -8.05 9.43 -14.49
N PHE A 64 -8.37 10.47 -15.27
CA PHE A 64 -9.01 11.66 -14.72
C PHE A 64 -10.43 11.42 -14.22
N LEU A 65 -11.23 10.57 -14.89
CA LEU A 65 -12.54 10.16 -14.40
C LEU A 65 -12.43 9.42 -13.06
N VAL A 66 -11.55 8.44 -12.96
CA VAL A 66 -11.32 7.66 -11.74
C VAL A 66 -10.89 8.57 -10.58
N LYS A 67 -9.89 9.44 -10.77
CA LYS A 67 -9.44 10.40 -9.76
C LYS A 67 -10.49 11.48 -9.47
N GLY A 68 -11.22 11.92 -10.48
CA GLY A 68 -12.26 12.95 -10.36
C GLY A 68 -13.46 12.51 -9.54
N MET A 69 -13.73 11.20 -9.47
CA MET A 69 -14.84 10.63 -8.71
C MET A 69 -14.81 11.02 -7.22
N VAL A 70 -13.64 11.06 -6.60
CA VAL A 70 -13.48 11.38 -5.17
C VAL A 70 -13.10 12.84 -4.93
N HIS A 71 -12.67 13.57 -5.93
CA HIS A 71 -12.19 14.95 -5.78
C HIS A 71 -13.03 15.95 -6.53
N ARG A 72 -12.75 16.14 -7.82
CA ARG A 72 -13.28 17.27 -8.61
C ARG A 72 -14.74 17.14 -8.98
N TRP A 73 -15.17 15.91 -9.23
CA TRP A 73 -16.50 15.58 -9.73
C TRP A 73 -17.29 14.71 -8.75
N LYS A 74 -16.96 14.75 -7.47
CA LYS A 74 -17.61 13.95 -6.42
C LYS A 74 -19.12 14.17 -6.30
N GLU A 75 -19.62 15.34 -6.71
CA GLU A 75 -21.03 15.69 -6.72
C GLU A 75 -21.78 15.19 -7.96
N HIS A 76 -21.06 14.58 -8.92
CA HIS A 76 -21.60 14.05 -10.15
C HIS A 76 -21.62 12.53 -10.15
N PRO A 77 -22.46 11.86 -11.00
CA PRO A 77 -22.59 10.40 -11.00
C PRO A 77 -21.42 9.68 -11.70
N VAL A 78 -20.19 10.10 -11.38
CA VAL A 78 -18.97 9.54 -11.98
C VAL A 78 -18.84 8.05 -11.67
N ARG A 79 -19.13 7.65 -10.41
CA ARG A 79 -19.07 6.26 -9.97
C ARG A 79 -20.00 5.37 -10.80
N ASP A 80 -21.24 5.80 -11.00
CA ASP A 80 -22.23 5.02 -11.73
C ASP A 80 -21.79 4.82 -13.19
N PHE A 81 -21.22 5.86 -13.80
CA PHE A 81 -20.63 5.76 -15.14
C PHE A 81 -19.47 4.76 -15.17
N LEU A 82 -18.51 4.85 -14.25
CA LEU A 82 -17.34 3.97 -14.20
C LEU A 82 -17.74 2.50 -13.95
N VAL A 83 -18.75 2.26 -13.12
CA VAL A 83 -19.32 0.93 -12.91
C VAL A 83 -20.00 0.40 -14.18
N ALA A 84 -20.80 1.23 -14.84
CA ALA A 84 -21.46 0.86 -16.09
C ALA A 84 -20.46 0.50 -17.21
N GLN A 85 -19.31 1.18 -17.24
CA GLN A 85 -18.21 0.90 -18.17
C GLN A 85 -17.30 -0.26 -17.68
N LYS A 86 -17.60 -0.91 -16.56
CA LYS A 86 -16.78 -1.97 -15.92
C LYS A 86 -15.34 -1.55 -15.63
N ILE A 87 -15.11 -0.26 -15.40
CA ILE A 87 -13.81 0.30 -15.05
C ILE A 87 -13.52 0.08 -13.56
N ILE A 88 -14.57 0.16 -12.73
CA ILE A 88 -14.51 -0.14 -11.29
C ILE A 88 -15.59 -1.14 -10.90
N ASP A 89 -15.36 -1.87 -9.82
CA ASP A 89 -16.34 -2.84 -9.32
C ASP A 89 -17.56 -2.14 -8.70
N SER A 90 -18.73 -2.67 -8.97
CA SER A 90 -19.98 -2.24 -8.34
C SER A 90 -20.00 -2.55 -6.83
N LYS A 91 -19.35 -3.64 -6.44
CA LYS A 91 -19.18 -4.10 -5.05
C LYS A 91 -17.70 -4.40 -4.80
N PRO A 92 -16.88 -3.38 -4.49
CA PRO A 92 -15.48 -3.60 -4.14
C PRO A 92 -15.39 -4.51 -2.91
N LYS A 93 -14.35 -5.32 -2.84
CA LYS A 93 -14.08 -6.11 -1.62
C LYS A 93 -13.89 -5.14 -0.46
N PRO A 94 -14.49 -5.42 0.71
CA PRO A 94 -14.33 -4.55 1.87
C PRO A 94 -12.86 -4.46 2.26
N LEU A 95 -12.36 -3.24 2.44
CA LEU A 95 -11.02 -2.99 2.95
C LEU A 95 -11.04 -3.08 4.47
N VAL A 96 -9.92 -3.51 5.06
CA VAL A 96 -9.75 -3.64 6.50
C VAL A 96 -8.66 -2.67 6.95
N GLN A 97 -8.98 -1.88 7.98
CA GLN A 97 -8.00 -1.00 8.60
C GLN A 97 -6.90 -1.82 9.28
N VAL A 98 -5.65 -1.49 9.01
CA VAL A 98 -4.49 -2.13 9.64
C VAL A 98 -3.63 -1.05 10.29
N PRO A 99 -3.64 -0.95 11.63
CA PRO A 99 -2.82 0.03 12.32
C PRO A 99 -1.33 -0.27 12.17
N GLY A 100 -0.51 0.78 12.23
CA GLY A 100 0.94 0.64 12.29
C GLY A 100 1.40 0.11 13.64
N VAL A 101 2.61 -0.46 13.67
CA VAL A 101 3.26 -0.89 14.90
C VAL A 101 3.78 0.35 15.63
N LYS A 102 3.36 0.52 16.89
CA LYS A 102 3.90 1.57 17.74
C LYS A 102 5.36 1.26 18.08
N LYS A 103 6.23 2.26 17.99
CA LYS A 103 7.58 2.14 18.48
C LYS A 103 7.53 2.02 20.02
N GLU A 104 8.00 0.90 20.52
CA GLU A 104 8.28 0.74 21.96
C GLU A 104 9.78 0.67 22.17
N GLU A 105 10.29 1.46 23.11
CA GLU A 105 11.66 1.33 23.57
C GLU A 105 11.68 0.15 24.54
N GLY A 106 12.16 -0.99 24.04
CA GLY A 106 12.21 -2.22 24.83
C GLY A 106 13.24 -2.15 25.95
N VAL A 107 12.91 -2.79 27.08
CA VAL A 107 13.80 -2.92 28.24
C VAL A 107 14.92 -3.93 27.99
N LEU A 108 14.78 -4.81 26.96
CA LEU A 108 15.73 -5.87 26.65
C LEU A 108 17.03 -5.31 26.06
N LYS A 109 18.17 -5.83 26.55
CA LYS A 109 19.50 -5.39 26.12
C LYS A 109 20.23 -6.52 25.38
N VAL A 110 20.74 -6.22 24.18
CA VAL A 110 21.57 -7.15 23.40
C VAL A 110 22.77 -7.63 24.25
N SER A 111 23.44 -6.72 24.97
CA SER A 111 24.58 -7.06 25.83
C SER A 111 24.29 -8.09 26.92
N ASN A 112 23.05 -8.17 27.40
CA ASN A 112 22.63 -9.19 28.36
C ASN A 112 22.40 -10.53 27.64
N VAL A 113 21.74 -10.52 26.50
CA VAL A 113 21.55 -11.74 25.68
C VAL A 113 22.88 -12.41 25.35
N LEU A 114 23.91 -11.62 25.01
CA LEU A 114 25.24 -12.15 24.67
C LEU A 114 25.94 -12.88 25.83
N LYS A 115 25.52 -12.65 27.08
CA LYS A 115 26.04 -13.34 28.26
C LYS A 115 25.33 -14.65 28.59
N LEU A 116 24.18 -14.89 27.93
CA LEU A 116 23.34 -16.06 28.20
C LEU A 116 23.70 -17.24 27.29
N LYS A 117 23.60 -18.44 27.83
CA LYS A 117 23.72 -19.67 27.07
C LYS A 117 22.33 -20.00 26.46
N GLY A 118 22.21 -19.97 25.14
CA GLY A 118 21.00 -20.36 24.43
C GLY A 118 20.82 -21.87 24.37
N ASP A 119 19.56 -22.31 24.33
CA ASP A 119 19.14 -23.70 24.15
C ASP A 119 18.31 -23.84 22.87
N ILE A 120 18.77 -24.70 21.94
CA ILE A 120 18.17 -24.90 20.63
C ILE A 120 16.73 -25.41 20.72
N LYS A 121 16.44 -26.33 21.70
CA LYS A 121 15.09 -26.90 21.83
C LYS A 121 14.08 -25.86 22.32
N ARG A 122 14.44 -25.06 23.31
CA ARG A 122 13.62 -23.95 23.77
C ARG A 122 13.50 -22.88 22.69
N GLY A 123 14.58 -22.60 21.94
CA GLY A 123 14.61 -21.69 20.82
C GLY A 123 13.62 -22.07 19.73
N LYS A 124 13.51 -23.37 19.39
CA LYS A 124 12.50 -23.88 18.48
C LYS A 124 11.06 -23.60 18.95
N ILE A 125 10.80 -23.72 20.25
CA ILE A 125 9.51 -23.39 20.84
C ILE A 125 9.26 -21.86 20.74
N SER A 126 10.24 -21.06 21.09
CA SER A 126 10.18 -19.59 20.99
C SER A 126 9.94 -19.09 19.58
N ALA A 127 10.45 -19.79 18.55
CA ALA A 127 10.27 -19.48 17.14
C ALA A 127 8.80 -19.50 16.69
N ALA A 128 7.90 -20.17 17.41
CA ALA A 128 6.46 -20.19 17.12
C ALA A 128 5.85 -18.77 17.08
N ARG A 129 6.40 -17.81 17.86
CA ARG A 129 5.99 -16.40 17.85
C ARG A 129 6.27 -15.69 16.53
N CYS A 130 7.20 -16.23 15.75
CA CYS A 130 7.63 -15.65 14.48
C CYS A 130 6.79 -16.12 13.28
N TYR A 131 6.06 -17.23 13.42
CA TYR A 131 5.32 -17.87 12.31
C TYR A 131 4.16 -17.02 11.78
N SER A 132 3.65 -16.07 12.56
CA SER A 132 2.63 -15.13 12.12
C SER A 132 3.11 -14.15 11.05
N CYS A 133 4.44 -14.00 10.89
CA CYS A 133 5.05 -13.05 9.95
C CYS A 133 6.16 -13.66 9.10
N HIS A 134 6.82 -14.73 9.53
CA HIS A 134 7.96 -15.33 8.84
C HIS A 134 7.68 -16.77 8.45
N GLN A 135 8.20 -17.16 7.28
CA GLN A 135 8.29 -18.56 6.90
C GLN A 135 9.56 -19.22 7.47
N PHE A 136 9.37 -20.45 7.92
CA PHE A 136 10.39 -21.42 8.28
C PHE A 136 10.13 -22.64 7.40
N ASP A 137 10.85 -22.79 6.30
CA ASP A 137 10.54 -23.75 5.21
C ASP A 137 9.10 -23.60 4.69
N GLN A 138 8.23 -24.57 5.00
CA GLN A 138 6.84 -24.62 4.59
C GLN A 138 5.87 -24.13 5.68
N VAL A 139 6.38 -23.73 6.85
CA VAL A 139 5.56 -23.34 8.01
C VAL A 139 5.66 -21.82 8.22
N GLY A 140 4.52 -21.20 8.50
CA GLY A 140 4.43 -19.75 8.79
C GLY A 140 3.90 -18.96 7.62
N VAL A 141 3.89 -17.62 7.78
CA VAL A 141 3.31 -16.65 6.86
C VAL A 141 4.43 -15.93 6.09
N GLU A 142 4.24 -15.80 4.79
CA GLU A 142 5.14 -15.01 3.94
C GLU A 142 4.79 -13.51 4.02
N PHE A 143 5.18 -12.88 5.13
CA PHE A 143 5.07 -11.43 5.29
C PHE A 143 6.43 -10.79 5.50
N GLY A 144 7.23 -11.28 6.42
CA GLY A 144 8.64 -10.94 6.58
C GLY A 144 9.55 -11.89 5.78
N PRO A 145 10.88 -11.68 5.80
CA PRO A 145 11.85 -12.56 5.16
C PRO A 145 11.71 -14.02 5.62
N ASN A 146 11.95 -14.96 4.70
CA ASN A 146 12.09 -16.37 5.08
C ASN A 146 13.33 -16.55 5.98
N LEU A 147 13.17 -17.25 7.08
CA LEU A 147 14.23 -17.43 8.08
C LEU A 147 15.07 -18.70 7.88
N LYS A 148 14.79 -19.52 6.86
CA LYS A 148 15.62 -20.68 6.52
C LYS A 148 17.03 -20.22 6.15
N GLY A 149 18.04 -20.72 6.89
CA GLY A 149 19.43 -20.36 6.67
C GLY A 149 19.79 -18.91 7.01
N TRP A 150 18.81 -18.08 7.37
CA TRP A 150 19.04 -16.65 7.61
C TRP A 150 20.04 -16.38 8.75
N GLY A 151 19.99 -17.19 9.80
CA GLY A 151 20.85 -17.04 10.96
C GLY A 151 22.26 -17.61 10.80
N GLN A 152 22.48 -18.51 9.84
CA GLN A 152 23.75 -19.27 9.73
C GLN A 152 24.96 -18.38 9.45
N GLY A 153 24.81 -17.37 8.57
CA GLY A 153 25.89 -16.45 8.18
C GLY A 153 26.04 -15.22 9.08
N ARG A 154 25.23 -15.08 10.16
CA ARG A 154 25.21 -13.89 11.02
C ARG A 154 25.80 -14.15 12.39
N SER A 155 26.35 -13.11 13.02
CA SER A 155 26.78 -13.18 14.40
C SER A 155 25.58 -13.30 15.35
N ILE A 156 25.82 -13.80 16.57
CA ILE A 156 24.82 -13.84 17.64
C ILE A 156 24.28 -12.43 17.93
N GLU A 157 25.16 -11.44 17.92
CA GLU A 157 24.81 -10.05 18.15
C GLU A 157 23.86 -9.50 17.08
N GLU A 158 24.14 -9.74 15.80
CA GLU A 158 23.29 -9.30 14.70
C GLU A 158 21.89 -9.88 14.77
N ILE A 159 21.79 -11.19 15.09
CA ILE A 159 20.49 -11.87 15.22
C ILE A 159 19.74 -11.30 16.43
N ALA A 160 20.38 -11.18 17.58
CA ALA A 160 19.77 -10.62 18.80
C ALA A 160 19.31 -9.18 18.57
N ARG A 161 20.13 -8.35 17.91
CA ARG A 161 19.81 -6.96 17.56
C ARG A 161 18.59 -6.89 16.64
N ALA A 162 18.49 -7.73 15.62
CA ALA A 162 17.36 -7.76 14.69
C ALA A 162 16.03 -8.12 15.39
N ILE A 163 16.08 -8.97 16.43
CA ILE A 163 14.90 -9.39 17.19
C ILE A 163 14.50 -8.33 18.23
N ILE A 164 15.48 -7.72 18.89
CA ILE A 164 15.23 -6.72 19.95
C ILE A 164 14.91 -5.35 19.36
N HIS A 165 15.60 -4.96 18.29
CA HIS A 165 15.51 -3.64 17.65
C HIS A 165 15.19 -3.76 16.15
N PRO A 166 14.01 -4.27 15.76
CA PRO A 166 13.70 -4.58 14.36
C PRO A 166 13.69 -3.36 13.45
N SER A 167 13.51 -2.16 13.99
CA SER A 167 13.57 -0.91 13.23
C SER A 167 14.99 -0.37 13.02
N ALA A 168 16.01 -0.96 13.64
CA ALA A 168 17.41 -0.54 13.48
C ALA A 168 17.99 -0.92 12.11
N GLY A 169 17.42 -1.91 11.44
CA GLY A 169 17.83 -2.34 10.10
C GLY A 169 16.71 -3.13 9.43
N ILE A 170 16.00 -2.48 8.49
CA ILE A 170 14.95 -3.11 7.72
C ILE A 170 15.56 -3.66 6.43
N ALA A 171 15.31 -4.94 6.14
CA ALA A 171 15.80 -5.57 4.93
C ALA A 171 15.16 -4.90 3.69
N HIS A 172 15.95 -4.76 2.61
CA HIS A 172 15.47 -4.21 1.36
C HIS A 172 14.28 -5.02 0.82
N GLY A 173 13.24 -4.30 0.35
CA GLY A 173 11.97 -4.87 -0.09
C GLY A 173 10.98 -5.18 1.03
N TYR A 174 11.34 -4.88 2.30
CA TYR A 174 10.46 -5.00 3.47
C TYR A 174 10.18 -3.66 4.16
N GLU A 175 10.49 -2.57 3.47
CA GLU A 175 10.16 -1.23 3.91
C GLU A 175 8.65 -1.06 3.98
N SER A 176 8.17 -0.58 5.11
CA SER A 176 6.74 -0.41 5.34
C SER A 176 6.23 0.94 4.85
N GLN A 177 4.98 0.94 4.43
CA GLN A 177 4.27 2.13 4.00
C GLN A 177 2.91 2.19 4.67
N GLU A 178 2.42 3.40 4.89
CA GLU A 178 1.07 3.68 5.33
C GLU A 178 0.27 4.23 4.16
N VAL A 179 -0.78 3.54 3.79
CA VAL A 179 -1.78 4.01 2.83
C VAL A 179 -2.95 4.58 3.60
N THR A 180 -3.19 5.89 3.44
CA THR A 180 -4.35 6.57 3.99
C THR A 180 -5.46 6.59 2.96
N LEU A 181 -6.63 6.10 3.34
CA LEU A 181 -7.81 6.02 2.49
C LEU A 181 -8.72 7.22 2.68
N GLU A 182 -9.35 7.67 1.58
CA GLU A 182 -10.38 8.71 1.61
C GLU A 182 -11.57 8.29 2.48
N PRO A 183 -12.19 9.23 3.19
CA PRO A 183 -13.49 9.00 3.82
C PRO A 183 -14.53 8.59 2.77
N ASN A 184 -15.18 7.46 3.01
CA ASN A 184 -16.31 7.00 2.23
C ASN A 184 -17.54 7.03 3.13
N TRP A 185 -18.43 7.98 2.92
CA TRP A 185 -19.58 8.25 3.81
C TRP A 185 -20.51 7.06 4.04
N LYS A 186 -20.48 6.07 3.14
CA LYS A 186 -21.27 4.83 3.29
C LYS A 186 -20.60 3.80 4.19
N GLU A 187 -19.26 3.72 4.14
CA GLU A 187 -18.49 2.67 4.79
C GLU A 187 -17.49 3.21 5.82
N ARG A 188 -16.93 4.40 5.56
CA ARG A 188 -15.90 5.04 6.39
C ARG A 188 -16.23 6.51 6.60
N LYS A 189 -16.54 6.88 7.82
CA LYS A 189 -16.77 8.30 8.19
C LYS A 189 -15.48 9.09 8.32
N ASN A 190 -14.34 8.41 8.56
CA ASN A 190 -13.03 8.98 8.80
C ASN A 190 -11.99 8.38 7.84
N PHE A 191 -10.82 9.02 7.76
CA PHE A 191 -9.65 8.43 7.09
C PHE A 191 -9.26 7.11 7.76
N TRP A 192 -9.13 6.06 6.95
CA TRP A 192 -8.57 4.80 7.39
C TRP A 192 -7.11 4.71 7.01
N ARG A 193 -6.36 3.93 7.77
CA ARG A 193 -4.95 3.67 7.52
C ARG A 193 -4.73 2.19 7.38
N ILE A 194 -3.97 1.83 6.34
CA ILE A 194 -3.54 0.46 6.09
C ILE A 194 -2.02 0.49 6.06
N ASN A 195 -1.39 -0.17 7.03
CA ASN A 195 0.04 -0.30 7.11
C ASN A 195 0.47 -1.66 6.55
N GLY A 196 1.50 -1.66 5.72
CA GLY A 196 1.98 -2.87 5.06
C GLY A 196 3.17 -2.62 4.15
N ILE A 197 3.49 -3.63 3.37
CA ILE A 197 4.49 -3.60 2.31
C ILE A 197 3.73 -3.53 1.00
N ILE A 198 3.96 -2.50 0.19
CA ILE A 198 3.37 -2.42 -1.15
C ILE A 198 4.12 -3.40 -2.05
N THR A 199 3.39 -4.35 -2.59
CA THR A 199 3.92 -5.40 -3.48
C THR A 199 3.63 -5.12 -4.96
N SER A 200 2.68 -4.23 -5.26
CA SER A 200 2.40 -3.72 -6.60
C SER A 200 1.83 -2.30 -6.52
N GLU A 201 2.39 -1.40 -7.32
CA GLU A 201 1.91 0.00 -7.46
C GLU A 201 0.92 0.18 -8.62
N SER A 202 0.45 -0.93 -9.22
CA SER A 202 -0.59 -0.89 -10.25
C SER A 202 -1.94 -0.39 -9.70
N ASP A 203 -2.93 -0.21 -10.55
CA ASP A 203 -4.30 0.03 -10.11
C ASP A 203 -5.16 -1.23 -10.33
N PRO A 204 -5.61 -1.88 -9.26
CA PRO A 204 -5.48 -1.50 -7.84
C PRO A 204 -4.07 -1.70 -7.26
N LEU A 205 -3.68 -0.81 -6.34
CA LEU A 205 -2.48 -0.97 -5.53
C LEU A 205 -2.61 -2.22 -4.65
N THR A 206 -1.58 -3.07 -4.62
CA THR A 206 -1.57 -4.24 -3.76
C THR A 206 -0.66 -4.02 -2.55
N ILE A 207 -1.23 -4.14 -1.36
CA ILE A 207 -0.52 -4.05 -0.08
C ILE A 207 -0.66 -5.34 0.71
N ARG A 208 0.45 -5.81 1.25
CA ARG A 208 0.51 -6.96 2.16
C ARG A 208 0.79 -6.47 3.57
N SER A 209 -0.10 -6.80 4.49
CA SER A 209 -0.04 -6.39 5.90
C SER A 209 0.34 -7.56 6.80
N ALA A 210 0.62 -7.26 8.08
CA ALA A 210 0.93 -8.26 9.09
C ALA A 210 -0.11 -9.38 9.12
N GLY A 211 0.33 -10.62 9.37
CA GLY A 211 -0.53 -11.80 9.29
C GLY A 211 -0.80 -12.29 7.87
N GLY A 212 -0.14 -11.72 6.84
CA GLY A 212 -0.28 -12.12 5.44
C GLY A 212 -1.55 -11.58 4.77
N LEU A 213 -2.27 -10.64 5.38
CA LEU A 213 -3.44 -10.02 4.77
C LEU A 213 -3.04 -9.23 3.52
N VAL A 214 -3.54 -9.66 2.36
CA VAL A 214 -3.36 -8.96 1.10
C VAL A 214 -4.62 -8.18 0.75
N GLN A 215 -4.47 -6.89 0.48
CA GLN A 215 -5.56 -6.01 0.09
C GLN A 215 -5.21 -5.31 -1.23
N ASN A 216 -6.20 -5.25 -2.12
CA ASN A 216 -6.12 -4.52 -3.37
C ASN A 216 -6.91 -3.22 -3.21
N ILE A 217 -6.21 -2.09 -3.24
CA ILE A 217 -6.76 -0.77 -2.97
C ILE A 217 -6.88 -0.01 -4.29
N PRO A 218 -8.09 0.27 -4.77
CA PRO A 218 -8.28 1.09 -5.96
C PRO A 218 -7.67 2.49 -5.76
N SER A 219 -7.02 3.02 -6.78
CA SER A 219 -6.31 4.32 -6.69
C SER A 219 -7.21 5.48 -6.26
N HIS A 220 -8.50 5.43 -6.62
CA HIS A 220 -9.46 6.46 -6.23
C HIS A 220 -9.86 6.44 -4.75
N GLU A 221 -9.54 5.36 -4.01
CA GLU A 221 -9.74 5.27 -2.57
C GLU A 221 -8.55 5.78 -1.78
N ILE A 222 -7.42 6.01 -2.44
CA ILE A 222 -6.16 6.42 -1.80
C ILE A 222 -6.12 7.94 -1.69
N HIS A 223 -6.01 8.43 -0.46
CA HIS A 223 -5.76 9.84 -0.18
C HIS A 223 -4.28 10.19 -0.37
N TYR A 224 -3.40 9.46 0.33
CA TYR A 224 -1.95 9.54 0.14
C TYR A 224 -1.25 8.27 0.65
N ILE A 225 0.01 8.12 0.23
CA ILE A 225 0.90 7.04 0.66
C ILE A 225 2.13 7.70 1.27
N GLN A 226 2.58 7.18 2.40
CA GLN A 226 3.82 7.66 3.03
C GLN A 226 4.67 6.49 3.54
N PRO A 227 6.00 6.62 3.47
CA PRO A 227 6.89 5.63 4.06
C PRO A 227 6.80 5.69 5.59
N VAL A 228 6.87 4.53 6.22
CA VAL A 228 6.93 4.37 7.67
C VAL A 228 8.35 3.97 8.06
N ARG A 229 8.95 4.72 8.98
CA ARG A 229 10.33 4.46 9.41
C ARG A 229 10.47 3.26 10.33
N ASN A 230 9.38 2.87 10.99
CA ASN A 230 9.39 1.74 11.91
C ASN A 230 9.12 0.44 11.14
N SER A 231 9.82 -0.62 11.51
CA SER A 231 9.50 -1.97 11.05
C SER A 231 8.09 -2.38 11.48
N LEU A 232 7.42 -3.16 10.65
CA LEU A 232 6.17 -3.84 11.02
C LEU A 232 6.42 -5.11 11.84
N MET A 233 7.68 -5.52 12.00
CA MET A 233 8.07 -6.58 12.92
C MET A 233 7.95 -6.09 14.35
N LEU A 234 7.26 -6.85 15.20
CA LEU A 234 7.21 -6.60 16.63
C LEU A 234 8.56 -6.90 17.26
N SER A 235 9.00 -6.06 18.21
CA SER A 235 10.21 -6.30 18.98
C SER A 235 10.03 -7.51 19.91
N ALA A 236 11.15 -8.08 20.37
CA ALA A 236 11.14 -9.16 21.38
C ALA A 236 10.30 -8.79 22.61
N HIS A 237 10.40 -7.54 23.07
CA HIS A 237 9.59 -7.04 24.20
C HIS A 237 8.10 -7.06 23.90
N GLN A 238 7.68 -6.57 22.72
CA GLN A 238 6.28 -6.58 22.29
C GLN A 238 5.72 -8.00 22.09
N LEU A 239 6.61 -8.97 21.79
CA LEU A 239 6.27 -10.40 21.72
C LEU A 239 6.27 -11.10 23.08
N GLY A 240 6.49 -10.37 24.18
CA GLY A 240 6.54 -10.91 25.54
C GLY A 240 7.72 -11.86 25.76
N MET A 241 8.84 -11.66 25.06
CA MET A 241 10.05 -12.46 25.21
C MET A 241 10.93 -11.90 26.32
N SER A 242 11.57 -12.81 27.06
CA SER A 242 12.68 -12.50 27.96
C SER A 242 14.03 -12.49 27.19
N GLU A 243 15.10 -11.99 27.82
CA GLU A 243 16.45 -12.07 27.27
C GLU A 243 16.91 -13.53 27.07
N GLN A 244 16.45 -14.46 27.92
CA GLN A 244 16.72 -15.89 27.75
C GLN A 244 15.97 -16.47 26.54
N ASP A 245 14.72 -16.09 26.32
CA ASP A 245 13.96 -16.52 25.12
C ASP A 245 14.67 -16.05 23.84
N VAL A 246 15.22 -14.83 23.84
CA VAL A 246 15.99 -14.31 22.71
C VAL A 246 17.29 -15.11 22.52
N ALA A 247 18.03 -15.41 23.61
CA ALA A 247 19.27 -16.22 23.53
C ALA A 247 18.97 -17.62 22.98
N ASP A 248 17.90 -18.24 23.42
CA ASP A 248 17.45 -19.57 22.95
C ASP A 248 17.04 -19.51 21.46
N LEU A 249 16.29 -18.50 21.04
CA LEU A 249 15.90 -18.30 19.65
C LEU A 249 17.11 -18.05 18.75
N VAL A 250 18.08 -17.26 19.21
CA VAL A 250 19.35 -17.03 18.49
C VAL A 250 20.10 -18.36 18.29
N ALA A 251 20.20 -19.18 19.35
CA ALA A 251 20.84 -20.51 19.26
C ALA A 251 20.14 -21.40 18.22
N TYR A 252 18.80 -21.39 18.18
CA TYR A 252 18.03 -22.13 17.18
C TYR A 252 18.27 -21.61 15.77
N LEU A 253 18.15 -20.29 15.53
CA LEU A 253 18.32 -19.68 14.20
C LEU A 253 19.75 -19.88 13.65
N LYS A 254 20.76 -19.99 14.49
CA LYS A 254 22.14 -20.30 14.08
C LYS A 254 22.30 -21.71 13.49
N THR A 255 21.41 -22.61 13.86
CA THR A 255 21.46 -24.03 13.40
C THR A 255 20.40 -24.35 12.36
N TYR A 256 19.42 -23.48 12.20
CA TYR A 256 18.30 -23.65 11.29
C TYR A 256 18.62 -23.04 9.92
#